data_e40d3c9b58f984beb82d2150e3e4d02d
#
_entry.id   e40d3c9b58f984beb82d2150e3e4d02d
#
_cell.length_a   1.000
_cell.length_b   1.000
_cell.length_c   1.000
_cell.angle_alpha   90.00
_cell.angle_beta   90.00
_cell.angle_gamma   90.00
#
_symmetry.space_group_name_H-M   'P 1'
#
loop_
_entity.id
_entity.type
_entity.pdbx_description
1 polymer ?
#
loop_
_entity_poly.entity_id
_entity_poly.type
_entity_poly.pdbx_seq_one_letter_code
_entity_poly.pdbx_strand_id
1 'polypeptide(L)'
;SKVFMPNIDDTTVEAMLNVCTAYKGYCFPMIGFHPTSVGADSLFRIYEMKKLLSGEHPFVAVGEVGMDLYWDKTYLKEQQAALDEQIHWALEYDLPLIIHCREAFPELFEVLSPYKNTNLSGIFHSFTGNAEEAEQLSDYPAFRIGINGVVTFKKSTLPETLKNVPLSKIVLETDSPYLAPVPNRGKRNETSYIKEVALKLAEIYGMSLAEIDAITTDNALKVFKMAK
;
A
#
# COMPACT_ATOMS: atom_id res chain seq x y z
N SER A 1 13.99 -2.02 -12.73
CA SER A 1 12.72 -2.40 -12.08
C SER A 1 12.98 -2.72 -10.62
N LYS A 2 12.01 -2.49 -9.75
CA LYS A 2 12.07 -2.75 -8.30
C LYS A 2 10.74 -3.40 -7.87
N VAL A 3 10.80 -4.30 -6.90
CA VAL A 3 9.62 -4.92 -6.28
C VAL A 3 9.65 -4.62 -4.79
N PHE A 4 8.58 -4.03 -4.28
CA PHE A 4 8.39 -3.74 -2.88
C PHE A 4 7.48 -4.84 -2.29
N MET A 5 7.98 -5.53 -1.27
CA MET A 5 7.34 -6.72 -0.72
C MET A 5 6.81 -6.44 0.68
N PRO A 6 5.48 -6.29 0.85
CA PRO A 6 4.90 -6.12 2.17
C PRO A 6 4.96 -7.42 2.98
N ASN A 7 5.00 -7.26 4.30
CA ASN A 7 4.86 -8.32 5.26
C ASN A 7 3.39 -8.44 5.70
N ILE A 8 2.96 -9.63 6.08
CA ILE A 8 1.58 -9.89 6.54
C ILE A 8 1.53 -9.96 8.07
N ASP A 9 2.44 -10.72 8.69
CA ASP A 9 2.55 -10.84 10.14
C ASP A 9 3.94 -11.37 10.53
N ASP A 10 4.17 -11.62 11.82
CA ASP A 10 5.44 -12.12 12.34
C ASP A 10 5.89 -13.45 11.71
N THR A 11 4.95 -14.29 11.26
CA THR A 11 5.25 -15.61 10.68
C THR A 11 5.80 -15.53 9.25
N THR A 12 5.61 -14.42 8.56
CA THR A 12 6.00 -14.24 7.14
C THR A 12 7.30 -13.46 6.96
N VAL A 13 7.82 -12.81 8.01
CA VAL A 13 9.02 -11.95 7.96
C VAL A 13 10.25 -12.70 7.44
N GLU A 14 10.55 -13.87 8.00
CA GLU A 14 11.76 -14.62 7.62
C GLU A 14 11.74 -15.03 6.15
N ALA A 15 10.61 -15.57 5.68
CA ALA A 15 10.45 -15.99 4.28
C ALA A 15 10.62 -14.81 3.31
N MET A 16 10.03 -13.65 3.64
CA MET A 16 10.18 -12.43 2.84
C MET A 16 11.64 -11.95 2.81
N LEU A 17 12.32 -11.88 3.95
CA LEU A 17 13.72 -11.47 4.04
C LEU A 17 14.65 -12.39 3.24
N ASN A 18 14.39 -13.70 3.24
CA ASN A 18 15.13 -14.66 2.45
C ASN A 18 15.00 -14.38 0.94
N VAL A 19 13.79 -14.05 0.47
CA VAL A 19 13.58 -13.64 -0.94
C VAL A 19 14.31 -12.33 -1.23
N CYS A 20 14.18 -11.32 -0.38
CA CYS A 20 14.84 -10.03 -0.59
C CYS A 20 16.38 -10.14 -0.58
N THR A 21 16.92 -11.03 0.22
CA THR A 21 18.37 -11.34 0.24
C THR A 21 18.82 -12.01 -1.05
N ALA A 22 18.05 -12.99 -1.54
CA ALA A 22 18.34 -13.69 -2.79
C ALA A 22 18.26 -12.77 -4.02
N TYR A 23 17.38 -11.77 -3.97
CA TYR A 23 17.17 -10.80 -5.07
C TYR A 23 17.54 -9.37 -4.64
N LYS A 24 18.68 -9.21 -3.98
CA LYS A 24 19.20 -7.94 -3.48
C LYS A 24 19.27 -6.88 -4.58
N GLY A 25 18.75 -5.67 -4.29
CA GLY A 25 18.68 -4.56 -5.24
C GLY A 25 17.48 -4.63 -6.21
N TYR A 26 16.74 -5.74 -6.20
CA TYR A 26 15.50 -5.90 -6.95
C TYR A 26 14.27 -5.99 -6.04
N CYS A 27 14.32 -6.82 -4.98
CA CYS A 27 13.27 -6.95 -3.97
C CYS A 27 13.63 -6.15 -2.72
N PHE A 28 12.67 -5.37 -2.21
CA PHE A 28 12.81 -4.48 -1.06
C PHE A 28 11.76 -4.84 0.00
N PRO A 29 12.17 -5.25 1.22
CA PRO A 29 11.24 -5.70 2.25
C PRO A 29 10.56 -4.54 2.95
N MET A 30 9.31 -4.75 3.34
CA MET A 30 8.57 -3.88 4.22
C MET A 30 8.15 -4.67 5.47
N ILE A 31 7.93 -4.00 6.60
CA ILE A 31 7.53 -4.66 7.84
C ILE A 31 6.18 -4.13 8.30
N GLY A 32 5.23 -5.03 8.58
CA GLY A 32 3.90 -4.66 9.04
C GLY A 32 3.12 -5.85 9.56
N PHE A 33 2.04 -5.55 10.24
CA PHE A 33 1.07 -6.52 10.73
C PHE A 33 -0.28 -6.20 10.10
N HIS A 34 -0.68 -7.03 9.14
CA HIS A 34 -1.87 -6.82 8.32
C HIS A 34 -3.16 -6.89 9.15
N PRO A 35 -4.18 -6.05 8.88
CA PRO A 35 -5.40 -6.02 9.67
C PRO A 35 -6.15 -7.35 9.74
N THR A 36 -6.10 -8.18 8.70
CA THR A 36 -6.73 -9.51 8.73
C THR A 36 -6.04 -10.53 9.63
N SER A 37 -4.81 -10.26 10.07
CA SER A 37 -4.08 -11.07 11.06
C SER A 37 -4.30 -10.58 12.50
N VAL A 38 -5.02 -9.45 12.68
CA VAL A 38 -5.26 -8.87 14.01
C VAL A 38 -6.28 -9.68 14.79
N GLY A 39 -5.94 -9.99 16.03
CA GLY A 39 -6.77 -10.66 17.03
C GLY A 39 -6.50 -10.10 18.43
N ALA A 40 -7.04 -10.74 19.47
CA ALA A 40 -7.00 -10.24 20.84
C ALA A 40 -5.59 -10.02 21.42
N ASP A 41 -4.59 -10.79 20.98
CA ASP A 41 -3.20 -10.78 21.45
C ASP A 41 -2.21 -10.08 20.51
N SER A 42 -2.70 -9.48 19.45
CA SER A 42 -1.87 -8.97 18.35
C SER A 42 -0.93 -7.84 18.75
N LEU A 43 -1.30 -6.99 19.70
CA LEU A 43 -0.42 -5.90 20.15
C LEU A 43 0.90 -6.45 20.73
N PHE A 44 0.87 -7.56 21.46
CA PHE A 44 2.11 -8.19 21.94
C PHE A 44 3.01 -8.63 20.77
N ARG A 45 2.45 -9.30 19.77
CA ARG A 45 3.18 -9.73 18.56
C ARG A 45 3.75 -8.53 17.78
N ILE A 46 2.97 -7.45 17.65
CA ILE A 46 3.37 -6.20 17.02
C ILE A 46 4.57 -5.58 17.76
N TYR A 47 4.53 -5.49 19.10
CA TYR A 47 5.66 -5.01 19.89
C TYR A 47 6.93 -5.86 19.74
N GLU A 48 6.79 -7.17 19.64
CA GLU A 48 7.94 -8.04 19.34
C GLU A 48 8.51 -7.80 17.94
N MET A 49 7.65 -7.60 16.94
CA MET A 49 8.08 -7.26 15.59
C MET A 49 8.78 -5.89 15.50
N LYS A 50 8.37 -4.90 16.31
CA LYS A 50 9.04 -3.59 16.36
C LYS A 50 10.54 -3.71 16.65
N LYS A 51 10.95 -4.70 17.40
CA LYS A 51 12.37 -4.94 17.70
C LYS A 51 13.24 -5.17 16.46
N LEU A 52 12.64 -5.63 15.37
CA LEU A 52 13.33 -5.79 14.08
C LEU A 52 13.69 -4.46 13.40
N LEU A 53 13.11 -3.35 13.85
CA LEU A 53 13.45 -1.99 13.42
C LEU A 53 14.58 -1.38 14.28
N SER A 54 14.98 -2.04 15.38
CA SER A 54 16.03 -1.52 16.25
C SER A 54 17.40 -1.65 15.58
N GLY A 55 18.13 -0.55 15.47
CA GLY A 55 19.45 -0.52 14.85
C GLY A 55 19.39 -0.48 13.31
N GLU A 56 20.39 -1.09 12.65
CA GLU A 56 20.43 -1.17 11.19
C GLU A 56 19.47 -2.27 10.70
N HIS A 57 18.57 -1.91 9.81
CA HIS A 57 17.56 -2.84 9.28
C HIS A 57 17.37 -2.66 7.75
N PRO A 58 16.88 -3.70 7.03
CA PRO A 58 16.71 -3.65 5.58
C PRO A 58 15.35 -3.06 5.13
N PHE A 59 14.42 -2.80 6.05
CA PHE A 59 13.05 -2.43 5.71
C PHE A 59 12.98 -1.01 5.13
N VAL A 60 12.23 -0.88 4.03
CA VAL A 60 12.06 0.39 3.30
C VAL A 60 10.72 1.07 3.55
N ALA A 61 9.81 0.40 4.26
CA ALA A 61 8.50 0.93 4.63
C ALA A 61 7.91 0.13 5.81
N VAL A 62 6.90 0.71 6.45
CA VAL A 62 6.00 0.00 7.36
C VAL A 62 4.76 -0.43 6.56
N GLY A 63 4.56 -1.72 6.41
CA GLY A 63 3.46 -2.27 5.61
C GLY A 63 3.55 -3.80 5.40
N GLU A 64 2.42 -4.41 5.18
CA GLU A 64 1.09 -3.85 4.98
C GLU A 64 0.36 -3.71 6.31
N VAL A 65 -0.25 -2.55 6.55
CA VAL A 65 -0.96 -2.20 7.78
C VAL A 65 -2.31 -1.58 7.42
N GLY A 66 -3.20 -1.37 8.38
CA GLY A 66 -4.45 -0.66 8.08
C GLY A 66 -5.68 -1.28 8.71
N MET A 67 -6.80 -1.22 7.96
CA MET A 67 -8.12 -1.63 8.42
C MET A 67 -8.82 -2.53 7.38
N ASP A 68 -9.37 -3.67 7.83
CA ASP A 68 -10.21 -4.54 7.00
C ASP A 68 -11.46 -4.96 7.79
N LEU A 69 -12.61 -4.45 7.39
CA LEU A 69 -13.90 -4.78 8.02
C LEU A 69 -14.80 -5.61 7.09
N TYR A 70 -14.24 -6.12 6.00
CA TYR A 70 -14.96 -6.97 5.05
C TYR A 70 -15.17 -8.38 5.59
N TRP A 71 -14.14 -8.99 6.16
CA TRP A 71 -14.20 -10.38 6.62
C TRP A 71 -14.74 -10.50 8.04
N ASP A 72 -14.23 -9.68 8.95
CA ASP A 72 -14.57 -9.73 10.38
C ASP A 72 -14.50 -8.33 11.00
N LYS A 73 -15.51 -7.95 11.76
CA LYS A 73 -15.60 -6.69 12.50
C LYS A 73 -15.35 -6.84 14.00
N THR A 74 -15.10 -8.07 14.46
CA THR A 74 -14.94 -8.40 15.88
C THR A 74 -13.78 -7.62 16.50
N TYR A 75 -12.67 -7.49 15.75
CA TYR A 75 -11.44 -6.88 16.23
C TYR A 75 -11.21 -5.45 15.74
N LEU A 76 -12.30 -4.69 15.55
CA LEU A 76 -12.20 -3.29 15.10
C LEU A 76 -11.27 -2.45 15.97
N LYS A 77 -11.42 -2.49 17.29
CA LYS A 77 -10.59 -1.70 18.23
C LYS A 77 -9.14 -2.15 18.24
N GLU A 78 -8.93 -3.44 18.14
CA GLU A 78 -7.59 -4.03 18.03
C GLU A 78 -6.92 -3.64 16.71
N GLN A 79 -7.64 -3.60 15.60
CA GLN A 79 -7.14 -3.10 14.33
C GLN A 79 -6.79 -1.60 14.41
N GLN A 80 -7.64 -0.78 15.03
CA GLN A 80 -7.34 0.65 15.26
C GLN A 80 -6.06 0.82 16.11
N ALA A 81 -5.94 0.08 17.22
CA ALA A 81 -4.75 0.13 18.07
C ALA A 81 -3.48 -0.40 17.37
N ALA A 82 -3.62 -1.46 16.57
CA ALA A 82 -2.52 -2.02 15.79
C ALA A 82 -2.05 -1.04 14.70
N LEU A 83 -2.96 -0.35 14.03
CA LEU A 83 -2.63 0.67 13.05
C LEU A 83 -1.93 1.87 13.72
N ASP A 84 -2.47 2.36 14.82
CA ASP A 84 -1.91 3.50 15.57
C ASP A 84 -0.46 3.22 16.01
N GLU A 85 -0.19 2.04 16.59
CA GLU A 85 1.17 1.64 16.96
C GLU A 85 2.11 1.61 15.75
N GLN A 86 1.65 1.11 14.60
CA GLN A 86 2.46 1.02 13.40
C GLN A 86 2.65 2.39 12.69
N ILE A 87 1.73 3.34 12.88
CA ILE A 87 1.95 4.74 12.51
C ILE A 87 3.10 5.33 13.32
N HIS A 88 3.16 5.04 14.63
CA HIS A 88 4.29 5.49 15.46
C HIS A 88 5.63 4.91 14.97
N TRP A 89 5.67 3.66 14.47
CA TRP A 89 6.89 3.12 13.85
C TRP A 89 7.27 3.93 12.61
N ALA A 90 6.32 4.21 11.73
CA ALA A 90 6.58 4.96 10.51
C ALA A 90 7.17 6.35 10.82
N LEU A 91 6.65 7.03 11.85
CA LEU A 91 7.14 8.34 12.30
C LEU A 91 8.51 8.25 12.97
N GLU A 92 8.72 7.26 13.86
CA GLU A 92 9.95 7.07 14.63
C GLU A 92 11.15 6.73 13.73
N TYR A 93 10.92 5.87 12.73
CA TYR A 93 11.98 5.38 11.83
C TYR A 93 12.02 6.11 10.48
N ASP A 94 11.21 7.17 10.32
CA ASP A 94 11.10 7.96 9.09
C ASP A 94 10.85 7.07 7.84
N LEU A 95 9.97 6.06 7.99
CA LEU A 95 9.56 5.13 6.94
C LEU A 95 8.18 5.49 6.38
N PRO A 96 7.92 5.30 5.08
CA PRO A 96 6.58 5.44 4.54
C PRO A 96 5.66 4.31 5.03
N LEU A 97 4.36 4.63 5.13
CA LEU A 97 3.31 3.70 5.56
C LEU A 97 2.57 3.13 4.34
N ILE A 98 2.41 1.81 4.26
CA ILE A 98 1.65 1.16 3.19
C ILE A 98 0.35 0.65 3.77
N ILE A 99 -0.74 1.36 3.44
CA ILE A 99 -2.04 1.22 4.10
C ILE A 99 -3.00 0.39 3.26
N HIS A 100 -3.46 -0.71 3.85
CA HIS A 100 -4.63 -1.47 3.43
C HIS A 100 -5.90 -0.84 3.95
N CYS A 101 -6.92 -0.70 3.11
CA CYS A 101 -8.25 -0.30 3.53
C CYS A 101 -9.32 -1.06 2.75
N ARG A 102 -10.15 -1.81 3.47
CA ARG A 102 -11.28 -2.52 2.86
C ARG A 102 -12.52 -2.40 3.72
N GLU A 103 -13.57 -1.75 3.17
CA GLU A 103 -14.84 -1.46 3.86
C GLU A 103 -14.64 -0.76 5.24
N ALA A 104 -13.62 0.10 5.38
CA ALA A 104 -13.19 0.68 6.64
C ALA A 104 -12.65 2.11 6.50
N PHE A 105 -13.01 2.86 5.46
CA PHE A 105 -12.49 4.22 5.26
C PHE A 105 -12.84 5.17 6.41
N PRO A 106 -14.08 5.19 6.95
CA PRO A 106 -14.38 6.04 8.10
C PRO A 106 -13.51 5.76 9.32
N GLU A 107 -13.32 4.49 9.67
CA GLU A 107 -12.53 4.06 10.82
C GLU A 107 -11.03 4.31 10.59
N LEU A 108 -10.56 4.13 9.35
CA LEU A 108 -9.20 4.47 8.96
C LEU A 108 -8.91 5.96 9.12
N PHE A 109 -9.81 6.83 8.64
CA PHE A 109 -9.65 8.28 8.77
C PHE A 109 -9.75 8.76 10.22
N GLU A 110 -10.53 8.08 11.06
CA GLU A 110 -10.55 8.34 12.49
C GLU A 110 -9.15 8.17 13.11
N VAL A 111 -8.48 7.04 12.83
CA VAL A 111 -7.12 6.77 13.32
C VAL A 111 -6.09 7.72 12.71
N LEU A 112 -6.20 8.05 11.41
CA LEU A 112 -5.24 8.93 10.74
C LEU A 112 -5.41 10.42 11.09
N SER A 113 -6.58 10.84 11.57
CA SER A 113 -6.90 12.25 11.81
C SER A 113 -5.87 12.99 12.68
N PRO A 114 -5.34 12.44 13.78
CA PRO A 114 -4.33 13.11 14.60
C PRO A 114 -3.02 13.38 13.87
N TYR A 115 -2.75 12.65 12.77
CA TYR A 115 -1.48 12.64 12.05
C TYR A 115 -1.45 13.53 10.80
N LYS A 116 -2.55 14.24 10.47
CA LYS A 116 -2.65 15.11 9.27
C LYS A 116 -1.52 16.12 9.12
N ASN A 117 -1.02 16.66 10.22
CA ASN A 117 -0.02 17.73 10.25
C ASN A 117 1.38 17.21 10.63
N THR A 118 1.61 15.91 10.51
CA THR A 118 2.92 15.29 10.74
C THR A 118 3.68 15.10 9.42
N ASN A 119 4.90 14.56 9.50
CA ASN A 119 5.67 14.15 8.33
C ASN A 119 5.31 12.74 7.82
N LEU A 120 4.20 12.17 8.30
CA LEU A 120 3.73 10.86 7.85
C LEU A 120 3.48 10.86 6.34
N SER A 121 4.05 9.86 5.66
CA SER A 121 3.94 9.69 4.21
C SER A 121 3.66 8.24 3.88
N GLY A 122 3.18 7.93 2.67
CA GLY A 122 2.92 6.55 2.32
C GLY A 122 2.07 6.35 1.07
N ILE A 123 1.46 5.16 1.02
CA ILE A 123 0.60 4.73 -0.06
C ILE A 123 -0.68 4.13 0.54
N PHE A 124 -1.83 4.60 0.09
CA PHE A 124 -3.10 3.88 0.24
C PHE A 124 -3.10 2.79 -0.83
N HIS A 125 -2.68 1.60 -0.40
CA HIS A 125 -2.50 0.43 -1.25
C HIS A 125 -3.87 -0.08 -1.75
N SER A 126 -3.89 -0.62 -2.98
CA SER A 126 -5.07 -1.26 -3.58
C SER A 126 -6.34 -0.44 -3.44
N PHE A 127 -6.25 0.86 -3.71
CA PHE A 127 -7.36 1.79 -3.51
C PHE A 127 -8.57 1.39 -4.37
N THR A 128 -9.70 1.20 -3.70
CA THR A 128 -10.99 0.86 -4.33
C THR A 128 -12.11 1.81 -3.90
N GLY A 129 -11.74 2.92 -3.27
CA GLY A 129 -12.67 3.94 -2.79
C GLY A 129 -13.37 4.73 -3.88
N ASN A 130 -14.36 5.48 -3.48
CA ASN A 130 -15.12 6.38 -4.32
C ASN A 130 -14.46 7.78 -4.44
N ALA A 131 -15.12 8.72 -5.11
CA ALA A 131 -14.60 10.06 -5.31
C ALA A 131 -14.47 10.87 -4.00
N GLU A 132 -15.40 10.71 -3.06
CA GLU A 132 -15.37 11.41 -1.77
C GLU A 132 -14.21 10.91 -0.90
N GLU A 133 -13.98 9.59 -0.90
CA GLU A 133 -12.84 8.98 -0.21
C GLU A 133 -11.51 9.41 -0.86
N ALA A 134 -11.42 9.47 -2.17
CA ALA A 134 -10.25 9.98 -2.88
C ALA A 134 -10.00 11.48 -2.59
N GLU A 135 -11.04 12.29 -2.43
CA GLU A 135 -10.93 13.70 -2.02
C GLU A 135 -10.40 13.82 -0.59
N GLN A 136 -10.90 13.02 0.34
CA GLN A 136 -10.41 13.02 1.73
C GLN A 136 -8.91 12.67 1.83
N LEU A 137 -8.38 11.85 0.91
CA LEU A 137 -6.95 11.58 0.84
C LEU A 137 -6.12 12.82 0.48
N SER A 138 -6.72 13.87 -0.06
CA SER A 138 -6.03 15.15 -0.32
C SER A 138 -5.54 15.83 0.95
N ASP A 139 -6.16 15.55 2.10
CA ASP A 139 -5.74 16.03 3.42
C ASP A 139 -4.37 15.44 3.85
N TYR A 140 -3.89 14.43 3.14
CA TYR A 140 -2.61 13.75 3.37
C TYR A 140 -1.67 13.96 2.17
N PRO A 141 -1.09 15.17 2.00
CA PRO A 141 -0.39 15.56 0.77
C PRO A 141 0.85 14.71 0.46
N ALA A 142 1.47 14.09 1.47
CA ALA A 142 2.63 13.22 1.31
C ALA A 142 2.26 11.77 0.92
N PHE A 143 0.96 11.44 0.90
CA PHE A 143 0.51 10.12 0.47
C PHE A 143 0.25 10.05 -1.04
N ARG A 144 0.28 8.82 -1.53
CA ARG A 144 -0.10 8.41 -2.89
C ARG A 144 -1.18 7.35 -2.83
N ILE A 145 -1.83 7.12 -3.97
CA ILE A 145 -2.87 6.10 -4.15
C ILE A 145 -2.28 4.99 -5.02
N GLY A 146 -2.29 3.77 -4.51
CA GLY A 146 -1.86 2.57 -5.23
C GLY A 146 -2.97 2.04 -6.13
N ILE A 147 -2.68 1.90 -7.41
CA ILE A 147 -3.62 1.40 -8.41
C ILE A 147 -3.11 0.10 -8.99
N ASN A 148 -3.95 -0.95 -8.89
CA ASN A 148 -3.67 -2.30 -9.35
C ASN A 148 -4.64 -2.77 -10.45
N GLY A 149 -4.66 -4.07 -10.71
CA GLY A 149 -5.47 -4.71 -11.76
C GLY A 149 -6.97 -4.42 -11.69
N VAL A 150 -7.52 -4.03 -10.53
CA VAL A 150 -8.96 -3.70 -10.35
C VAL A 150 -9.40 -2.59 -11.29
N VAL A 151 -8.53 -1.64 -11.64
CA VAL A 151 -8.86 -0.55 -12.58
C VAL A 151 -9.28 -1.06 -13.97
N THR A 152 -8.88 -2.28 -14.33
CA THR A 152 -9.22 -2.91 -15.62
C THR A 152 -10.53 -3.70 -15.59
N PHE A 153 -11.15 -3.89 -14.41
CA PHE A 153 -12.32 -4.76 -14.28
C PHE A 153 -13.58 -4.07 -14.82
N LYS A 154 -14.41 -4.84 -15.54
CA LYS A 154 -15.64 -4.36 -16.19
C LYS A 154 -16.59 -3.59 -15.25
N LYS A 155 -16.65 -3.99 -13.98
CA LYS A 155 -17.54 -3.38 -12.98
C LYS A 155 -16.84 -2.38 -12.07
N SER A 156 -15.56 -2.06 -12.32
CA SER A 156 -14.80 -1.12 -11.51
C SER A 156 -15.29 0.31 -11.74
N THR A 157 -15.49 1.05 -10.67
CA THR A 157 -15.78 2.49 -10.68
C THR A 157 -14.51 3.34 -10.69
N LEU A 158 -13.35 2.72 -10.47
CA LEU A 158 -12.05 3.42 -10.41
C LEU A 158 -11.76 4.29 -11.63
N PRO A 159 -12.05 3.88 -12.89
CA PRO A 159 -11.80 4.75 -14.04
C PRO A 159 -12.48 6.11 -13.93
N GLU A 160 -13.69 6.18 -13.37
CA GLU A 160 -14.40 7.45 -13.19
C GLU A 160 -13.84 8.23 -11.99
N THR A 161 -13.56 7.57 -10.87
CA THR A 161 -12.94 8.18 -9.69
C THR A 161 -11.61 8.84 -10.05
N LEU A 162 -10.77 8.15 -10.82
CA LEU A 162 -9.42 8.59 -11.16
C LEU A 162 -9.38 9.81 -12.10
N LYS A 163 -10.44 10.13 -12.82
CA LYS A 163 -10.50 11.35 -13.67
C LYS A 163 -10.27 12.63 -12.86
N ASN A 164 -10.60 12.61 -11.57
CA ASN A 164 -10.46 13.75 -10.66
C ASN A 164 -9.21 13.67 -9.78
N VAL A 165 -8.42 12.60 -9.89
CA VAL A 165 -7.19 12.42 -9.11
C VAL A 165 -5.98 12.79 -9.97
N PRO A 166 -5.12 13.72 -9.55
CA PRO A 166 -3.92 14.05 -10.31
C PRO A 166 -2.98 12.84 -10.44
N LEU A 167 -2.42 12.61 -11.63
CA LEU A 167 -1.48 11.49 -11.85
C LEU A 167 -0.26 11.56 -10.93
N SER A 168 0.14 12.75 -10.47
CA SER A 168 1.20 12.95 -9.47
C SER A 168 0.88 12.33 -8.10
N LYS A 169 -0.35 11.92 -7.86
CA LYS A 169 -0.81 11.22 -6.66
C LYS A 169 -0.89 9.70 -6.81
N ILE A 170 -0.55 9.16 -7.99
CA ILE A 170 -0.75 7.74 -8.30
C ILE A 170 0.58 7.00 -8.36
N VAL A 171 0.60 5.81 -7.78
CA VAL A 171 1.62 4.78 -7.97
C VAL A 171 0.96 3.53 -8.56
N LEU A 172 1.74 2.72 -9.29
CA LEU A 172 1.29 1.45 -9.82
C LEU A 172 1.71 0.31 -8.92
N GLU A 173 0.85 -0.67 -8.82
CA GLU A 173 1.09 -1.91 -8.09
C GLU A 173 0.39 -3.10 -8.72
N THR A 174 0.73 -4.31 -8.33
CA THR A 174 0.09 -5.51 -8.89
C THR A 174 -0.80 -6.22 -7.91
N ASP A 175 -0.46 -6.21 -6.62
CA ASP A 175 -1.05 -7.06 -5.59
C ASP A 175 -0.92 -8.56 -5.90
N SER A 176 0.16 -8.92 -6.60
CA SER A 176 0.43 -10.32 -6.97
C SER A 176 0.62 -11.20 -5.72
N PRO A 177 0.05 -12.40 -5.70
CA PRO A 177 -0.52 -13.18 -6.83
C PRO A 177 -2.03 -12.96 -7.07
N TYR A 178 -2.64 -11.98 -6.46
CA TYR A 178 -4.07 -11.66 -6.52
C TYR A 178 -4.37 -10.61 -7.61
N LEU A 179 -5.65 -10.33 -7.86
CA LEU A 179 -6.18 -9.22 -8.65
C LEU A 179 -5.62 -9.09 -10.07
N ALA A 180 -5.32 -10.22 -10.75
CA ALA A 180 -4.82 -10.21 -12.12
C ALA A 180 -5.68 -9.30 -13.02
N PRO A 181 -5.05 -8.34 -13.78
CA PRO A 181 -5.76 -7.43 -14.65
C PRO A 181 -6.35 -8.14 -15.88
N VAL A 182 -7.29 -7.49 -16.56
CA VAL A 182 -7.69 -7.91 -17.92
C VAL A 182 -6.49 -7.72 -18.86
N PRO A 183 -6.17 -8.69 -19.75
CA PRO A 183 -6.96 -9.87 -20.10
C PRO A 183 -6.69 -11.12 -19.24
N ASN A 184 -5.89 -11.01 -18.21
CA ASN A 184 -5.40 -12.15 -17.41
C ASN A 184 -6.33 -12.53 -16.23
N ARG A 185 -7.55 -12.01 -16.16
CA ARG A 185 -8.54 -12.36 -15.12
C ARG A 185 -8.71 -13.88 -14.96
N GLY A 186 -8.76 -14.32 -13.68
CA GLY A 186 -8.90 -15.74 -13.33
C GLY A 186 -7.58 -16.54 -13.36
N LYS A 187 -6.47 -15.92 -13.74
CA LYS A 187 -5.12 -16.50 -13.62
C LYS A 187 -4.43 -15.96 -12.37
N ARG A 188 -3.34 -16.61 -11.96
CA ARG A 188 -2.41 -16.06 -10.98
C ARG A 188 -1.82 -14.76 -11.53
N ASN A 189 -1.85 -13.68 -10.73
CA ASN A 189 -1.25 -12.41 -11.10
C ASN A 189 0.27 -12.48 -11.00
N GLU A 190 0.95 -11.67 -11.79
CA GLU A 190 2.41 -11.57 -11.88
C GLU A 190 2.84 -10.11 -11.92
N THR A 191 4.06 -9.81 -11.44
CA THR A 191 4.61 -8.45 -11.45
C THR A 191 4.70 -7.86 -12.86
N SER A 192 4.88 -8.70 -13.88
CA SER A 192 4.89 -8.29 -15.31
C SER A 192 3.57 -7.72 -15.80
N TYR A 193 2.45 -8.06 -15.15
CA TYR A 193 1.12 -7.55 -15.53
C TYR A 193 0.86 -6.11 -15.11
N ILE A 194 1.80 -5.46 -14.42
CA ILE A 194 1.78 -4.01 -14.16
C ILE A 194 1.57 -3.19 -15.44
N LYS A 195 2.04 -3.71 -16.58
CA LYS A 195 1.87 -3.09 -17.89
C LYS A 195 0.39 -2.89 -18.27
N GLU A 196 -0.46 -3.83 -17.94
CA GLU A 196 -1.89 -3.74 -18.23
C GLU A 196 -2.57 -2.65 -17.41
N VAL A 197 -2.12 -2.46 -16.16
CA VAL A 197 -2.55 -1.35 -15.30
C VAL A 197 -2.11 -0.01 -15.90
N ALA A 198 -0.85 0.09 -16.29
CA ALA A 198 -0.30 1.31 -16.91
C ALA A 198 -1.00 1.67 -18.22
N LEU A 199 -1.32 0.69 -19.07
CA LEU A 199 -2.09 0.89 -20.30
C LEU A 199 -3.50 1.43 -20.00
N LYS A 200 -4.16 0.92 -18.97
CA LYS A 200 -5.48 1.41 -18.55
C LYS A 200 -5.42 2.85 -18.03
N LEU A 201 -4.37 3.21 -17.28
CA LEU A 201 -4.18 4.61 -16.87
C LEU A 201 -3.87 5.52 -18.05
N ALA A 202 -3.09 5.07 -19.03
CA ALA A 202 -2.84 5.82 -20.27
C ALA A 202 -4.16 6.19 -20.99
N GLU A 203 -5.10 5.24 -21.03
CA GLU A 203 -6.45 5.47 -21.57
C GLU A 203 -7.23 6.51 -20.74
N ILE A 204 -7.24 6.36 -19.40
CA ILE A 204 -8.01 7.24 -18.48
C ILE A 204 -7.49 8.69 -18.55
N TYR A 205 -6.17 8.89 -18.56
CA TYR A 205 -5.55 10.21 -18.55
C TYR A 205 -5.30 10.81 -19.93
N GLY A 206 -5.54 10.04 -21.01
CA GLY A 206 -5.24 10.50 -22.38
C GLY A 206 -3.74 10.76 -22.62
N MET A 207 -2.87 9.98 -21.97
CA MET A 207 -1.41 10.13 -22.00
C MET A 207 -0.75 8.91 -22.64
N SER A 208 0.50 9.06 -23.08
CA SER A 208 1.28 7.92 -23.55
C SER A 208 1.69 7.00 -22.40
N LEU A 209 1.92 5.72 -22.71
CA LEU A 209 2.43 4.74 -21.73
C LEU A 209 3.77 5.20 -21.12
N ALA A 210 4.64 5.84 -21.91
CA ALA A 210 5.93 6.34 -21.43
C ALA A 210 5.78 7.48 -20.40
N GLU A 211 4.80 8.36 -20.57
CA GLU A 211 4.51 9.42 -19.60
C GLU A 211 3.93 8.83 -18.30
N ILE A 212 3.00 7.87 -18.41
CA ILE A 212 2.46 7.15 -17.24
C ILE A 212 3.60 6.47 -16.47
N ASP A 213 4.45 5.71 -17.15
CA ASP A 213 5.59 5.02 -16.54
C ASP A 213 6.54 6.00 -15.82
N ALA A 214 6.93 7.07 -16.51
CA ALA A 214 7.86 8.06 -15.95
C ALA A 214 7.30 8.73 -14.68
N ILE A 215 6.02 9.16 -14.71
CA ILE A 215 5.41 9.89 -13.59
C ILE A 215 5.15 8.96 -12.41
N THR A 216 4.55 7.79 -12.65
CA THR A 216 4.20 6.86 -11.57
C THR A 216 5.44 6.23 -10.93
N THR A 217 6.48 5.96 -11.73
CA THR A 217 7.79 5.52 -11.21
C THR A 217 8.43 6.61 -10.34
N ASP A 218 8.44 7.87 -10.78
CA ASP A 218 8.95 9.00 -9.99
C ASP A 218 8.19 9.18 -8.66
N ASN A 219 6.87 9.03 -8.71
CA ASN A 219 6.03 9.06 -7.51
C ASN A 219 6.40 7.95 -6.51
N ALA A 220 6.58 6.71 -6.98
CA ALA A 220 6.97 5.59 -6.13
C ALA A 220 8.36 5.79 -5.52
N LEU A 221 9.36 6.20 -6.33
CA LEU A 221 10.71 6.46 -5.84
C LEU A 221 10.75 7.58 -4.78
N LYS A 222 9.91 8.62 -4.91
CA LYS A 222 9.76 9.66 -3.90
C LYS A 222 9.19 9.13 -2.59
N VAL A 223 8.16 8.28 -2.63
CA VAL A 223 7.58 7.68 -1.43
C VAL A 223 8.63 6.85 -0.69
N PHE A 224 9.32 5.96 -1.40
CA PHE A 224 10.33 5.08 -0.81
C PHE A 224 11.70 5.75 -0.60
N LYS A 225 11.82 7.07 -0.83
CA LYS A 225 13.06 7.85 -0.65
C LYS A 225 14.26 7.27 -1.41
N MET A 226 14.01 6.73 -2.60
CA MET A 226 15.03 6.09 -3.45
C MET A 226 15.46 7.02 -4.58
N ALA A 227 16.75 6.97 -4.93
CA ALA A 227 17.27 7.62 -6.13
C ALA A 227 16.76 6.91 -7.41
N LYS A 228 16.69 7.67 -8.50
CA LYS A 228 16.41 7.14 -9.86
C LYS A 228 17.50 6.19 -10.34
#